data_a4e60c76bbb799308969ca71eb2a0b67
#
_entry.id   a4e60c76bbb799308969ca71eb2a0b67
#
_cell.length_a   1.000
_cell.length_b   1.000
_cell.length_c   1.000
_cell.angle_alpha   90.00
_cell.angle_beta   90.00
_cell.angle_gamma   90.00
#
_symmetry.space_group_name_H-M   'P 1'
#
loop_
_entity.id
_entity.type
_entity.pdbx_description
1 polymer ?
#
loop_
_entity_poly.entity_id
_entity_poly.type
_entity_poly.pdbx_seq_one_letter_code
_entity_poly.pdbx_strand_id
1 'polypeptide(L)'
;MNALVNPGAITATSMVQGKTADEIWGSISSFYNAAAGRQLTVLQDVYESEAATNQRNQAIGKLMFAYGYIKANPLQAVDIYTKQCSVGVNVKDLANMAATLAFGGVNPVTKKTLMKATDVSGVGGGIIAVSPGKFGIAVISPPLDDAGNSVRAQKAIADMSNALGGNPYAVARARSHCQVAQE
;
A
#
# COMPACT_ATOMS: atom_id res chain seq x y z
N MET A 1 15.92 5.86 -1.65
CA MET A 1 15.32 5.28 -0.41
C MET A 1 13.93 4.78 -0.77
N ASN A 2 13.57 3.56 -0.38
CA ASN A 2 12.21 3.03 -0.62
C ASN A 2 11.23 3.68 0.38
N ALA A 3 10.21 4.36 -0.11
CA ALA A 3 9.21 5.06 0.72
C ALA A 3 8.25 4.12 1.47
N LEU A 4 8.31 2.82 1.20
CA LEU A 4 7.35 1.83 1.72
C LEU A 4 7.93 0.91 2.79
N VAL A 5 9.24 1.00 3.05
CA VAL A 5 9.86 0.41 4.24
C VAL A 5 9.92 1.45 5.36
N ASN A 6 9.99 1.00 6.63
CA ASN A 6 9.87 1.89 7.80
C ASN A 6 10.68 3.21 7.70
N PRO A 7 11.97 3.22 7.31
CA PRO A 7 12.71 4.47 7.20
C PRO A 7 12.13 5.46 6.21
N GLY A 8 11.74 4.98 5.04
CA GLY A 8 11.15 5.82 4.01
C GLY A 8 9.72 6.24 4.33
N ALA A 9 8.90 5.34 4.88
CA ALA A 9 7.52 5.65 5.27
C ALA A 9 7.46 6.67 6.41
N ILE A 10 8.30 6.53 7.44
CA ILE A 10 8.41 7.52 8.53
C ILE A 10 8.90 8.87 7.99
N THR A 11 9.89 8.86 7.08
CA THR A 11 10.35 10.08 6.41
C THR A 11 9.24 10.73 5.59
N ALA A 12 8.49 9.96 4.78
CA ALA A 12 7.36 10.47 4.00
C ALA A 12 6.26 11.06 4.91
N THR A 13 5.94 10.39 6.02
CA THR A 13 5.00 10.91 7.04
C THR A 13 5.46 12.26 7.57
N SER A 14 6.76 12.46 7.81
CA SER A 14 7.31 13.73 8.31
C SER A 14 7.22 14.89 7.30
N MET A 15 6.97 14.61 6.02
CA MET A 15 6.84 15.61 4.95
C MET A 15 5.41 16.09 4.76
N VAL A 16 4.41 15.44 5.37
CA VAL A 16 3.02 15.86 5.30
C VAL A 16 2.86 17.20 6.01
N GLN A 17 2.23 18.16 5.33
CA GLN A 17 2.06 19.52 5.84
C GLN A 17 0.98 19.59 6.92
N GLY A 18 1.26 20.33 7.97
CA GLY A 18 0.36 20.61 9.10
C GLY A 18 1.13 21.29 10.22
N LYS A 19 0.46 22.12 11.01
CA LYS A 19 1.04 22.81 12.17
C LYS A 19 1.05 21.94 13.42
N THR A 20 0.10 21.02 13.51
CA THR A 20 -0.09 20.10 14.63
C THR A 20 -0.11 18.65 14.18
N ALA A 21 0.11 17.71 15.09
CA ALA A 21 -0.03 16.29 14.82
C ALA A 21 -1.42 15.92 14.30
N ASP A 22 -2.47 16.58 14.84
CA ASP A 22 -3.85 16.33 14.45
C ASP A 22 -4.16 16.83 13.04
N GLU A 23 -3.61 17.97 12.63
CA GLU A 23 -3.73 18.47 11.24
C GLU A 23 -3.04 17.52 10.25
N ILE A 24 -1.84 17.05 10.58
CA ILE A 24 -1.10 16.08 9.77
C ILE A 24 -1.89 14.77 9.67
N TRP A 25 -2.37 14.25 10.79
CA TRP A 25 -3.18 13.04 10.82
C TRP A 25 -4.50 13.21 10.06
N GLY A 26 -5.17 14.36 10.20
CA GLY A 26 -6.39 14.69 9.46
C GLY A 26 -6.19 14.65 7.95
N SER A 27 -5.06 15.16 7.47
CA SER A 27 -4.70 15.13 6.05
C SER A 27 -4.48 13.69 5.56
N ILE A 28 -3.73 12.88 6.31
CA ILE A 28 -3.43 11.48 5.98
C ILE A 28 -4.71 10.64 6.01
N SER A 29 -5.51 10.73 7.07
CA SER A 29 -6.74 9.96 7.23
C SER A 29 -7.78 10.32 6.17
N SER A 30 -7.89 11.60 5.82
CA SER A 30 -8.76 12.05 4.72
C SER A 30 -8.36 11.45 3.38
N PHE A 31 -7.07 11.36 3.10
CA PHE A 31 -6.57 10.71 1.89
C PHE A 31 -6.88 9.20 1.88
N TYR A 32 -6.67 8.51 2.99
CA TYR A 32 -6.99 7.08 3.12
C TYR A 32 -8.49 6.82 2.93
N ASN A 33 -9.34 7.63 3.56
CA ASN A 33 -10.80 7.56 3.41
C ASN A 33 -11.23 7.75 1.96
N ALA A 34 -10.65 8.73 1.29
CA ALA A 34 -10.95 9.00 -0.11
C ALA A 34 -10.46 7.86 -1.03
N ALA A 35 -9.32 7.25 -0.74
CA ALA A 35 -8.77 6.14 -1.50
C ALA A 35 -9.57 4.83 -1.28
N ALA A 36 -10.02 4.57 -0.05
CA ALA A 36 -10.89 3.44 0.27
C ALA A 36 -12.34 3.64 -0.25
N GLY A 37 -12.75 4.89 -0.45
CA GLY A 37 -14.13 5.25 -0.79
C GLY A 37 -15.09 5.19 0.40
N ARG A 38 -14.59 5.12 1.62
CA ARG A 38 -15.35 5.14 2.88
C ARG A 38 -14.51 5.66 4.05
N GLN A 39 -15.17 5.97 5.15
CA GLN A 39 -14.52 6.28 6.42
C GLN A 39 -13.81 5.04 6.97
N LEU A 40 -12.52 5.19 7.27
CA LEU A 40 -11.71 4.22 7.97
C LEU A 40 -11.47 4.67 9.41
N THR A 41 -11.18 3.73 10.31
CA THR A 41 -10.92 4.00 11.73
C THR A 41 -9.59 3.41 12.16
N VAL A 42 -8.94 4.06 13.10
CA VAL A 42 -7.79 3.48 13.81
C VAL A 42 -8.30 2.42 14.77
N LEU A 43 -7.72 1.24 14.73
CA LEU A 43 -7.94 0.18 15.73
C LEU A 43 -7.13 0.56 16.97
N GLN A 44 -7.80 1.06 17.98
CA GLN A 44 -7.16 1.68 19.14
C GLN A 44 -6.29 0.72 19.94
N ASP A 45 -6.74 -0.50 20.13
CA ASP A 45 -6.00 -1.58 20.79
C ASP A 45 -4.71 -1.95 20.03
N VAL A 46 -4.76 -1.96 18.70
CA VAL A 46 -3.58 -2.18 17.84
C VAL A 46 -2.62 -1.01 17.96
N TYR A 47 -3.12 0.23 17.88
CA TYR A 47 -2.28 1.42 18.01
C TYR A 47 -1.57 1.47 19.37
N GLU A 48 -2.25 1.22 20.47
CA GLU A 48 -1.68 1.21 21.81
C GLU A 48 -0.61 0.13 21.97
N SER A 49 -0.87 -1.08 21.48
CA SER A 49 0.08 -2.18 21.46
C SER A 49 1.34 -1.84 20.65
N GLU A 50 1.16 -1.34 19.44
CA GLU A 50 2.27 -0.93 18.56
C GLU A 50 3.06 0.25 19.15
N ALA A 51 2.38 1.25 19.71
CA ALA A 51 3.03 2.41 20.32
C ALA A 51 3.90 2.02 21.53
N ALA A 52 3.46 1.06 22.32
CA ALA A 52 4.21 0.55 23.47
C ALA A 52 5.48 -0.23 23.08
N THR A 53 5.55 -0.78 21.85
CA THR A 53 6.63 -1.67 21.41
C THR A 53 7.41 -1.16 20.19
N ASN A 54 7.24 0.09 19.79
CA ASN A 54 7.81 0.66 18.56
C ASN A 54 9.23 1.26 18.71
N GLN A 55 10.02 0.86 19.71
CA GLN A 55 11.36 1.38 19.96
C GLN A 55 12.28 1.30 18.74
N ARG A 56 12.15 0.25 17.93
CA ARG A 56 12.88 0.12 16.66
C ARG A 56 12.53 1.27 15.71
N ASN A 57 11.26 1.60 15.53
CA ASN A 57 10.82 2.69 14.67
C ASN A 57 11.25 4.05 15.23
N GLN A 58 11.24 4.23 16.56
CA GLN A 58 11.78 5.43 17.20
C GLN A 58 13.28 5.61 16.93
N ALA A 59 14.07 4.53 17.00
CA ALA A 59 15.49 4.55 16.65
C ALA A 59 15.69 4.91 15.16
N ILE A 60 14.90 4.33 14.27
CA ILE A 60 14.91 4.65 12.83
C ILE A 60 14.56 6.13 12.60
N GLY A 61 13.51 6.65 13.23
CA GLY A 61 13.12 8.05 13.12
C GLY A 61 14.23 9.00 13.55
N LYS A 62 14.87 8.73 14.70
CA LYS A 62 16.03 9.50 15.20
C LYS A 62 17.23 9.42 14.24
N LEU A 63 17.48 8.25 13.64
CA LEU A 63 18.56 8.07 12.67
C LEU A 63 18.28 8.88 11.39
N MET A 64 17.05 8.84 10.87
CA MET A 64 16.66 9.64 9.70
C MET A 64 16.75 11.15 9.99
N PHE A 65 16.44 11.58 11.21
CA PHE A 65 16.63 12.96 11.65
C PHE A 65 18.11 13.33 11.69
N ALA A 66 18.96 12.48 12.25
CA ALA A 66 20.41 12.71 12.32
C ALA A 66 21.06 12.84 10.94
N TYR A 67 20.58 12.08 9.95
CA TYR A 67 21.01 12.21 8.55
C TYR A 67 20.34 13.35 7.78
N GLY A 68 19.48 14.13 8.42
CA GLY A 68 18.80 15.28 7.81
C GLY A 68 17.69 14.94 6.82
N TYR A 69 17.21 13.69 6.78
CA TYR A 69 16.05 13.30 5.96
C TYR A 69 14.73 13.75 6.59
N ILE A 70 14.62 13.68 7.92
CA ILE A 70 13.51 14.25 8.69
C ILE A 70 13.93 15.64 9.19
N LYS A 71 13.15 16.66 8.92
CA LYS A 71 13.42 18.05 9.33
C LYS A 71 12.58 18.48 10.54
N ALA A 72 11.51 17.73 10.84
CA ALA A 72 10.58 17.97 11.94
C ALA A 72 10.89 17.05 13.14
N ASN A 73 9.98 16.98 14.10
CA ASN A 73 10.11 16.08 15.25
C ASN A 73 10.04 14.61 14.82
N PRO A 74 11.11 13.82 14.95
CA PRO A 74 11.13 12.43 14.49
C PRO A 74 10.19 11.52 15.29
N LEU A 75 9.98 11.79 16.59
CA LEU A 75 9.07 10.97 17.42
C LEU A 75 7.61 11.22 17.05
N GLN A 76 7.25 12.47 16.73
CA GLN A 76 5.91 12.77 16.20
C GLN A 76 5.66 12.07 14.86
N ALA A 77 6.65 12.06 13.96
CA ALA A 77 6.54 11.34 12.69
C ALA A 77 6.36 9.84 12.90
N VAL A 78 7.06 9.24 13.88
CA VAL A 78 6.91 7.82 14.25
C VAL A 78 5.53 7.55 14.83
N ASP A 79 5.01 8.42 15.71
CA ASP A 79 3.68 8.25 16.30
C ASP A 79 2.57 8.28 15.23
N ILE A 80 2.61 9.28 14.34
CA ILE A 80 1.66 9.38 13.23
C ILE A 80 1.79 8.17 12.28
N TYR A 81 3.01 7.69 12.03
CA TYR A 81 3.24 6.47 11.26
C TYR A 81 2.64 5.24 11.96
N THR A 82 2.77 5.13 13.28
CA THR A 82 2.14 4.06 14.06
C THR A 82 0.62 4.08 13.94
N LYS A 83 0.00 5.27 13.97
CA LYS A 83 -1.45 5.43 13.68
C LYS A 83 -1.82 4.94 12.29
N GLN A 84 -1.01 5.27 11.26
CA GLN A 84 -1.24 4.78 9.88
C GLN A 84 -1.22 3.26 9.82
N CYS A 85 -0.26 2.61 10.50
CA CYS A 85 -0.15 1.15 10.55
C CYS A 85 -1.31 0.48 11.30
N SER A 86 -2.03 1.23 12.12
CA SER A 86 -3.14 0.76 12.94
C SER A 86 -4.53 1.04 12.33
N VAL A 87 -4.60 1.55 11.10
CA VAL A 87 -5.88 1.78 10.40
C VAL A 87 -6.50 0.45 9.99
N GLY A 88 -7.73 0.22 10.44
CA GLY A 88 -8.51 -0.97 10.09
C GLY A 88 -8.98 -0.94 8.64
N VAL A 89 -8.55 -1.93 7.85
CA VAL A 89 -8.94 -2.09 6.44
C VAL A 89 -9.40 -3.52 6.16
N ASN A 90 -10.28 -3.67 5.19
CA ASN A 90 -10.66 -4.96 4.65
C ASN A 90 -10.17 -5.11 3.19
N VAL A 91 -10.39 -6.29 2.60
CA VAL A 91 -9.93 -6.57 1.24
C VAL A 91 -10.56 -5.65 0.19
N LYS A 92 -11.81 -5.19 0.40
CA LYS A 92 -12.48 -4.26 -0.53
C LYS A 92 -11.85 -2.86 -0.46
N ASP A 93 -11.46 -2.40 0.72
CA ASP A 93 -10.78 -1.12 0.90
C ASP A 93 -9.45 -1.12 0.14
N LEU A 94 -8.64 -2.16 0.34
CA LEU A 94 -7.37 -2.32 -0.37
C LEU A 94 -7.56 -2.47 -1.88
N ALA A 95 -8.60 -3.17 -2.33
CA ALA A 95 -8.92 -3.28 -3.75
C ALA A 95 -9.31 -1.93 -4.36
N ASN A 96 -10.08 -1.10 -3.65
CA ASN A 96 -10.42 0.27 -4.08
C ASN A 96 -9.18 1.17 -4.13
N MET A 97 -8.28 1.07 -3.15
CA MET A 97 -7.01 1.80 -3.15
C MET A 97 -6.14 1.37 -4.35
N ALA A 98 -6.00 0.07 -4.59
CA ALA A 98 -5.28 -0.47 -5.74
C ALA A 98 -5.92 -0.04 -7.08
N ALA A 99 -7.25 -0.08 -7.17
CA ALA A 99 -7.97 0.37 -8.34
C ALA A 99 -7.81 1.88 -8.58
N THR A 100 -7.74 2.70 -7.52
CA THR A 100 -7.45 4.12 -7.64
C THR A 100 -6.09 4.35 -8.31
N LEU A 101 -5.07 3.59 -7.94
CA LEU A 101 -3.76 3.63 -8.60
C LEU A 101 -3.84 3.15 -10.07
N ALA A 102 -4.57 2.05 -10.32
CA ALA A 102 -4.74 1.49 -11.67
C ALA A 102 -5.42 2.47 -12.65
N PHE A 103 -6.35 3.27 -12.14
CA PHE A 103 -7.11 4.27 -12.92
C PHE A 103 -6.50 5.68 -12.87
N GLY A 104 -5.17 5.77 -12.79
CA GLY A 104 -4.46 7.04 -12.89
C GLY A 104 -4.68 7.99 -11.72
N GLY A 105 -5.00 7.47 -10.54
CA GLY A 105 -5.26 8.24 -9.33
C GLY A 105 -6.72 8.68 -9.16
N VAL A 106 -7.64 8.17 -10.00
CA VAL A 106 -9.09 8.40 -9.88
C VAL A 106 -9.73 7.21 -9.15
N ASN A 107 -10.39 7.47 -8.04
CA ASN A 107 -11.10 6.41 -7.33
C ASN A 107 -12.29 5.92 -8.17
N PRO A 108 -12.37 4.62 -8.51
CA PRO A 108 -13.39 4.11 -9.43
C PRO A 108 -14.81 4.12 -8.83
N VAL A 109 -14.95 4.13 -7.49
CA VAL A 109 -16.23 4.16 -6.79
C VAL A 109 -16.74 5.59 -6.66
N THR A 110 -15.90 6.49 -6.09
CA THR A 110 -16.32 7.87 -5.79
C THR A 110 -16.10 8.84 -6.95
N LYS A 111 -15.37 8.43 -8.01
CA LYS A 111 -14.98 9.25 -9.17
C LYS A 111 -14.10 10.47 -8.81
N LYS A 112 -13.60 10.54 -7.59
CA LYS A 112 -12.69 11.61 -7.16
C LYS A 112 -11.27 11.34 -7.64
N THR A 113 -10.62 12.36 -8.20
CA THR A 113 -9.18 12.34 -8.50
C THR A 113 -8.42 12.63 -7.20
N LEU A 114 -7.52 11.74 -6.79
CA LEU A 114 -6.75 11.85 -5.56
C LEU A 114 -5.29 12.18 -5.82
N MET A 115 -4.70 11.64 -6.88
CA MET A 115 -3.30 11.81 -7.23
C MET A 115 -3.03 11.44 -8.68
N LYS A 116 -1.82 11.74 -9.16
CA LYS A 116 -1.28 11.10 -10.36
C LYS A 116 -0.62 9.79 -9.95
N ALA A 117 -0.99 8.68 -10.58
CA ALA A 117 -0.50 7.35 -10.20
C ALA A 117 1.00 7.19 -10.51
N THR A 118 1.70 6.58 -9.57
CA THR A 118 3.08 6.06 -9.70
C THR A 118 3.14 4.70 -9.02
N ASP A 119 4.19 3.90 -9.29
CA ASP A 119 4.32 2.53 -8.76
C ASP A 119 4.54 2.49 -7.25
N VAL A 120 3.92 1.52 -6.58
CA VAL A 120 3.94 1.37 -5.10
C VAL A 120 4.06 -0.09 -4.67
N SER A 121 4.88 -0.39 -3.66
CA SER A 121 4.99 -1.71 -3.00
C SER A 121 5.24 -1.60 -1.48
N GLY A 122 4.81 -2.59 -0.66
CA GLY A 122 4.97 -2.57 0.81
C GLY A 122 4.90 -3.96 1.46
N VAL A 123 5.18 -4.07 2.77
CA VAL A 123 5.25 -5.31 3.56
C VAL A 123 4.05 -5.43 4.51
N GLY A 124 3.49 -6.66 4.60
CA GLY A 124 2.38 -7.02 5.50
C GLY A 124 1.69 -8.28 5.00
N GLY A 125 0.74 -8.82 5.76
CA GLY A 125 -0.06 -9.98 5.33
C GLY A 125 -0.96 -9.71 4.11
N GLY A 126 -0.94 -8.50 3.58
CA GLY A 126 -1.65 -8.08 2.38
C GLY A 126 -0.71 -7.68 1.25
N ILE A 127 -1.10 -8.02 0.01
CA ILE A 127 -0.42 -7.56 -1.21
C ILE A 127 -1.46 -6.88 -2.09
N ILE A 128 -1.10 -5.72 -2.63
CA ILE A 128 -1.83 -5.08 -3.71
C ILE A 128 -1.01 -5.13 -4.99
N ALA A 129 -1.67 -5.41 -6.10
CA ALA A 129 -1.08 -5.36 -7.42
C ALA A 129 -1.92 -4.47 -8.34
N VAL A 130 -1.26 -3.73 -9.20
CA VAL A 130 -1.90 -2.75 -10.08
C VAL A 130 -1.49 -3.04 -11.52
N SER A 131 -2.49 -3.19 -12.39
CA SER A 131 -2.29 -3.19 -13.84
C SER A 131 -2.90 -1.89 -14.38
N PRO A 132 -2.07 -0.88 -14.77
CA PRO A 132 -2.57 0.43 -15.16
C PRO A 132 -3.59 0.35 -16.28
N GLY A 133 -4.71 1.09 -16.14
CA GLY A 133 -5.81 1.11 -17.10
C GLY A 133 -6.65 -0.18 -17.17
N LYS A 134 -6.34 -1.21 -16.39
CA LYS A 134 -7.06 -2.49 -16.40
C LYS A 134 -7.73 -2.80 -15.06
N PHE A 135 -6.94 -3.04 -14.01
CA PHE A 135 -7.49 -3.44 -12.70
C PHE A 135 -6.51 -3.20 -11.54
N GLY A 136 -7.05 -3.20 -10.32
CA GLY A 136 -6.32 -3.35 -9.08
C GLY A 136 -6.72 -4.63 -8.36
N ILE A 137 -5.78 -5.37 -7.83
CA ILE A 137 -6.00 -6.60 -7.05
C ILE A 137 -5.49 -6.37 -5.64
N ALA A 138 -6.22 -6.85 -4.64
CA ALA A 138 -5.76 -6.94 -3.26
C ALA A 138 -6.02 -8.35 -2.72
N VAL A 139 -5.01 -8.90 -2.06
CA VAL A 139 -5.11 -10.22 -1.39
C VAL A 139 -4.55 -10.09 0.01
N ILE A 140 -5.28 -10.57 1.00
CA ILE A 140 -4.85 -10.65 2.40
C ILE A 140 -4.71 -12.12 2.77
N SER A 141 -3.52 -12.50 3.25
CA SER A 141 -3.24 -13.83 3.80
C SER A 141 -2.14 -13.74 4.84
N PRO A 142 -2.42 -14.04 6.12
CA PRO A 142 -1.50 -13.82 7.25
C PRO A 142 -0.16 -14.57 7.21
N PRO A 143 -0.04 -15.82 6.67
CA PRO A 143 1.25 -16.49 6.65
C PRO A 143 2.28 -15.77 5.79
N LEU A 144 3.41 -15.40 6.42
CA LEU A 144 4.52 -14.69 5.77
C LEU A 144 5.72 -15.63 5.58
N ASP A 145 6.53 -15.35 4.55
CA ASP A 145 7.87 -15.92 4.40
C ASP A 145 8.91 -15.16 5.26
N ASP A 146 10.15 -15.62 5.25
CA ASP A 146 11.25 -15.01 6.04
C ASP A 146 11.54 -13.56 5.60
N ALA A 147 11.17 -13.17 4.40
CA ALA A 147 11.29 -11.80 3.90
C ALA A 147 10.09 -10.90 4.28
N GLY A 148 9.07 -11.46 4.95
CA GLY A 148 7.88 -10.74 5.38
C GLY A 148 6.80 -10.63 4.30
N ASN A 149 6.86 -11.42 3.23
CA ASN A 149 5.85 -11.43 2.17
C ASN A 149 4.80 -12.52 2.43
N SER A 150 3.54 -12.23 2.10
CA SER A 150 2.47 -13.21 2.18
C SER A 150 2.64 -14.31 1.12
N VAL A 151 2.94 -15.53 1.56
CA VAL A 151 3.19 -16.69 0.68
C VAL A 151 1.99 -17.00 -0.22
N ARG A 152 0.80 -17.02 0.34
CA ARG A 152 -0.43 -17.34 -0.41
C ARG A 152 -0.88 -16.17 -1.29
N ALA A 153 -0.71 -14.93 -0.82
CA ALA A 153 -1.11 -13.76 -1.58
C ALA A 153 -0.24 -13.57 -2.83
N GLN A 154 1.07 -13.85 -2.76
CA GLN A 154 1.95 -13.83 -3.94
C GLN A 154 1.45 -14.78 -5.02
N LYS A 155 1.14 -16.04 -4.66
CA LYS A 155 0.64 -17.03 -5.61
C LYS A 155 -0.72 -16.61 -6.18
N ALA A 156 -1.66 -16.19 -5.34
CA ALA A 156 -3.00 -15.80 -5.78
C ALA A 156 -2.95 -14.58 -6.73
N ILE A 157 -2.12 -13.57 -6.45
CA ILE A 157 -1.95 -12.41 -7.34
C ILE A 157 -1.33 -12.82 -8.67
N ALA A 158 -0.32 -13.69 -8.65
CA ALA A 158 0.29 -14.19 -9.89
C ALA A 158 -0.73 -14.95 -10.76
N ASP A 159 -1.51 -15.85 -10.16
CA ASP A 159 -2.53 -16.63 -10.86
C ASP A 159 -3.63 -15.71 -11.43
N MET A 160 -4.14 -14.76 -10.63
CA MET A 160 -5.15 -13.79 -11.08
C MET A 160 -4.61 -12.84 -12.15
N SER A 161 -3.39 -12.32 -11.97
CA SER A 161 -2.77 -11.43 -12.96
C SER A 161 -2.59 -12.13 -14.32
N ASN A 162 -2.17 -13.39 -14.31
CA ASN A 162 -2.05 -14.18 -15.52
C ASN A 162 -3.42 -14.44 -16.18
N ALA A 163 -4.43 -14.80 -15.39
CA ALA A 163 -5.79 -15.07 -15.90
C ALA A 163 -6.45 -13.81 -16.51
N LEU A 164 -6.16 -12.64 -15.95
CA LEU A 164 -6.70 -11.35 -16.39
C LEU A 164 -5.83 -10.63 -17.45
N GLY A 165 -4.73 -11.26 -17.90
CA GLY A 165 -3.81 -10.65 -18.87
C GLY A 165 -3.09 -9.41 -18.33
N GLY A 166 -2.86 -9.36 -17.02
CA GLY A 166 -2.18 -8.26 -16.33
C GLY A 166 -0.67 -8.36 -16.32
N ASN A 167 -0.13 -9.53 -16.67
CA ASN A 167 1.32 -9.76 -16.69
C ASN A 167 1.94 -9.18 -17.97
N PRO A 168 2.71 -8.09 -17.91
CA PRO A 168 3.33 -7.48 -19.09
C PRO A 168 4.42 -8.36 -19.73
N TYR A 169 4.90 -9.36 -19.01
CA TYR A 169 5.91 -10.31 -19.46
C TYR A 169 5.32 -11.64 -19.91
N ALA A 170 3.99 -11.81 -19.89
CA ALA A 170 3.34 -12.99 -20.43
C ALA A 170 3.50 -13.01 -21.95
N VAL A 171 4.40 -13.85 -22.44
CA VAL A 171 4.49 -14.15 -23.87
C VAL A 171 3.22 -14.88 -24.25
N ALA A 172 2.39 -14.28 -25.11
CA ALA A 172 1.24 -14.95 -25.69
C ALA A 172 1.78 -16.20 -26.41
N ARG A 173 1.46 -17.39 -25.91
CA ARG A 173 1.71 -18.61 -26.67
C ARG A 173 0.89 -18.47 -27.96
N ALA A 174 1.58 -18.36 -29.10
CA ALA A 174 0.93 -18.46 -30.39
C ALA A 174 0.11 -19.76 -30.38
N ARG A 175 -1.21 -19.65 -30.53
CA ARG A 175 -2.03 -20.83 -30.78
C ARG A 175 -1.58 -21.36 -32.13
N SER A 176 -0.85 -22.47 -32.10
CA SER A 176 -0.58 -23.23 -33.29
C SER A 176 -1.92 -23.74 -33.82
N HIS A 177 -2.46 -23.06 -34.81
CA HIS A 177 -3.51 -23.62 -35.65
C HIS A 177 -2.87 -24.71 -36.50
N CYS A 178 -2.75 -25.89 -35.92
CA CYS A 178 -2.57 -27.11 -36.69
C CYS A 178 -3.98 -27.54 -37.15
N GLN A 179 -4.44 -26.95 -38.24
CA GLN A 179 -5.55 -27.56 -39.00
C GLN A 179 -4.93 -28.72 -39.76
N VAL A 180 -5.17 -29.93 -39.27
CA VAL A 180 -4.99 -31.14 -40.05
C VAL A 180 -6.16 -31.13 -41.06
N ALA A 181 -5.84 -30.83 -42.30
CA ALA A 181 -6.72 -31.15 -43.42
C ALA A 181 -6.86 -32.67 -43.48
N GLN A 182 -8.05 -33.17 -43.30
CA GLN A 182 -8.39 -34.54 -43.67
C GLN A 182 -8.87 -34.53 -45.14
N GLU A 183 -8.07 -35.17 -45.99
CA GLU A 183 -8.53 -35.72 -47.26
C GLU A 183 -9.26 -37.02 -47.03
#